data_1890b35f8286eaa5b2e7765cfeb6b755
#
_entry.id   1890b35f8286eaa5b2e7765cfeb6b755
#
_cell.length_a   1.000
_cell.length_b   1.000
_cell.length_c   1.000
_cell.angle_alpha   90.00
_cell.angle_beta   90.00
_cell.angle_gamma   90.00
#
_symmetry.space_group_name_H-M   'P 1'
#
loop_
_entity.id
_entity.type
_entity.pdbx_description
1 polymer ?
#
loop_
_entity_poly.entity_id
_entity_poly.type
_entity_poly.pdbx_seq_one_letter_code
_entity_poly.pdbx_strand_id
1 'polypeptide(L)'
;MLGALKVLHNELSNLDFNVVAFQEIWLESSIKKFDNFAVFNSGLESKKHKFGYDFYVSGEFLKYVKGFKIINERISCFRLKAKWFSCTLINIHASTNEKNGRDKRWLLQLLKQNINQIAGSDIKIILWDFNTKVGNGNESLHDETNNNEIKMIQFVIPNGLNVRSTMIPHKDIHKETWYSADGRTVNQIYHVLISNRFRSATTDIRALRGPDTGSDHNLPKINFKVKLMVKTGNKYNEKRNMVNIFQNPKWKQEYAIKINNKF
;
A
#
# COMPACT_ATOMS: atom_id res chain seq x y z
N MET A 1 -4.84 -0.06 -23.36
CA MET A 1 -4.28 -0.49 -22.08
C MET A 1 -2.77 -0.29 -21.98
N LEU A 2 -1.91 -0.82 -22.88
CA LEU A 2 -0.45 -0.62 -22.86
C LEU A 2 -0.04 0.87 -22.96
N GLY A 3 -0.76 1.67 -23.76
CA GLY A 3 -0.51 3.12 -23.89
C GLY A 3 -0.69 3.88 -22.58
N ALA A 4 -1.76 3.61 -21.84
CA ALA A 4 -2.03 4.25 -20.55
C ALA A 4 -0.94 3.97 -19.51
N LEU A 5 -0.43 2.73 -19.45
CA LEU A 5 0.66 2.37 -18.51
C LEU A 5 1.99 3.08 -18.89
N LYS A 6 2.24 3.33 -20.17
CA LYS A 6 3.42 4.10 -20.61
C LYS A 6 3.29 5.58 -20.25
N VAL A 7 2.12 6.18 -20.45
CA VAL A 7 1.85 7.57 -20.04
C VAL A 7 2.03 7.70 -18.53
N LEU A 8 1.43 6.80 -17.76
CA LEU A 8 1.58 6.76 -16.30
C LEU A 8 3.05 6.62 -15.89
N HIS A 9 3.82 5.74 -16.55
CA HIS A 9 5.26 5.58 -16.27
C HIS A 9 6.03 6.89 -16.50
N ASN A 10 5.77 7.60 -17.59
CA ASN A 10 6.44 8.85 -17.88
C ASN A 10 6.14 9.90 -16.81
N GLU A 11 4.88 10.05 -16.39
CA GLU A 11 4.50 10.96 -15.32
C GLU A 11 5.19 10.61 -13.99
N LEU A 12 5.17 9.33 -13.60
CA LEU A 12 5.78 8.88 -12.35
C LEU A 12 7.31 8.99 -12.36
N SER A 13 7.93 8.80 -13.51
CA SER A 13 9.39 8.94 -13.67
C SER A 13 9.83 10.39 -13.53
N ASN A 14 9.05 11.33 -14.10
CA ASN A 14 9.31 12.77 -13.98
C ASN A 14 9.21 13.23 -12.50
N LEU A 15 8.44 12.53 -11.68
CA LEU A 15 8.24 12.83 -10.27
C LEU A 15 9.17 12.06 -9.32
N ASP A 16 10.10 11.25 -9.87
CA ASP A 16 11.06 10.46 -9.10
C ASP A 16 10.41 9.51 -8.09
N PHE A 17 9.38 8.77 -8.53
CA PHE A 17 8.77 7.72 -7.73
C PHE A 17 9.48 6.38 -7.93
N ASN A 18 9.83 5.75 -6.81
CA ASN A 18 10.43 4.42 -6.81
C ASN A 18 9.38 3.31 -6.71
N VAL A 19 8.38 3.50 -5.86
CA VAL A 19 7.25 2.58 -5.69
C VAL A 19 6.00 3.42 -5.51
N VAL A 20 4.93 3.08 -6.25
CA VAL A 20 3.60 3.70 -6.09
C VAL A 20 2.58 2.62 -5.83
N ALA A 21 1.72 2.85 -4.86
CA ALA A 21 0.57 2.02 -4.58
C ALA A 21 -0.68 2.66 -5.20
N PHE A 22 -1.39 1.90 -5.99
CA PHE A 22 -2.66 2.32 -6.60
C PHE A 22 -3.82 1.56 -5.97
N GLN A 23 -4.96 2.22 -5.94
CA GLN A 23 -6.24 1.64 -5.55
C GLN A 23 -7.22 1.82 -6.71
N GLU A 24 -8.27 0.97 -6.76
CA GLU A 24 -9.33 1.02 -7.77
C GLU A 24 -8.85 0.85 -9.23
N ILE A 25 -7.79 0.09 -9.46
CA ILE A 25 -7.33 -0.23 -10.82
C ILE A 25 -7.99 -1.53 -11.28
N TRP A 26 -8.57 -1.48 -12.47
CA TRP A 26 -9.37 -2.57 -13.05
C TRP A 26 -8.52 -3.40 -14.03
N LEU A 27 -7.44 -3.99 -13.54
CA LEU A 27 -6.58 -4.87 -14.31
C LEU A 27 -6.71 -6.32 -13.81
N GLU A 28 -6.52 -7.30 -14.70
CA GLU A 28 -6.44 -8.71 -14.33
C GLU A 28 -5.20 -8.99 -13.49
N SER A 29 -5.29 -9.98 -12.59
CA SER A 29 -4.16 -10.40 -11.75
C SER A 29 -2.97 -10.82 -12.60
N SER A 30 -1.90 -10.04 -12.57
CA SER A 30 -0.67 -10.32 -13.31
C SER A 30 0.49 -9.46 -12.82
N ILE A 31 1.70 -9.95 -13.06
CA ILE A 31 2.91 -9.13 -12.97
C ILE A 31 3.30 -8.76 -14.40
N LYS A 32 3.13 -7.49 -14.77
CA LYS A 32 3.53 -6.96 -16.07
C LYS A 32 4.89 -6.29 -15.92
N LYS A 33 5.90 -6.84 -16.57
CA LYS A 33 7.24 -6.28 -16.61
C LYS A 33 7.47 -5.56 -17.92
N PHE A 34 8.05 -4.38 -17.82
CA PHE A 34 8.52 -3.54 -18.91
C PHE A 34 10.02 -3.31 -18.73
N ASP A 35 10.68 -2.71 -19.72
CA ASP A 35 12.13 -2.49 -19.67
C ASP A 35 12.55 -1.66 -18.45
N ASN A 36 11.80 -0.60 -18.14
CA ASN A 36 12.14 0.38 -17.12
C ASN A 36 11.24 0.38 -15.88
N PHE A 37 10.24 -0.51 -15.79
CA PHE A 37 9.35 -0.63 -14.64
C PHE A 37 8.60 -1.95 -14.62
N ALA A 38 7.93 -2.24 -13.53
CA ALA A 38 6.97 -3.33 -13.44
C ALA A 38 5.72 -2.90 -12.68
N VAL A 39 4.59 -3.52 -13.03
CA VAL A 39 3.31 -3.37 -12.32
C VAL A 39 2.93 -4.73 -11.74
N PHE A 40 2.73 -4.74 -10.43
CA PHE A 40 2.25 -5.89 -9.67
C PHE A 40 0.78 -5.69 -9.37
N ASN A 41 -0.06 -6.47 -10.02
CA ASN A 41 -1.50 -6.30 -9.99
C ASN A 41 -2.19 -7.42 -9.18
N SER A 42 -3.14 -7.04 -8.33
CA SER A 42 -3.89 -7.93 -7.47
C SER A 42 -5.27 -8.31 -8.02
N GLY A 43 -5.61 -7.96 -9.27
CA GLY A 43 -6.92 -8.23 -9.85
C GLY A 43 -7.36 -9.67 -9.61
N LEU A 44 -8.58 -9.86 -9.12
CA LEU A 44 -9.17 -11.18 -8.95
C LEU A 44 -9.64 -11.72 -10.30
N GLU A 45 -9.47 -13.02 -10.52
CA GLU A 45 -9.97 -13.75 -11.72
C GLU A 45 -11.50 -13.71 -11.87
N SER A 46 -12.24 -13.14 -10.93
CA SER A 46 -13.69 -13.04 -10.99
C SER A 46 -14.11 -11.90 -11.93
N LYS A 47 -15.11 -12.17 -12.79
CA LYS A 47 -15.72 -11.21 -13.76
C LYS A 47 -16.32 -9.93 -13.12
N LYS A 48 -16.23 -9.75 -11.81
CA LYS A 48 -16.61 -8.53 -11.09
C LYS A 48 -15.36 -7.75 -10.72
N HIS A 49 -14.86 -6.99 -11.67
CA HIS A 49 -13.71 -6.08 -11.56
C HIS A 49 -13.99 -4.91 -10.59
N LYS A 50 -14.16 -5.16 -9.29
CA LYS A 50 -14.57 -4.06 -8.39
C LYS A 50 -13.44 -3.45 -7.56
N PHE A 51 -12.32 -4.14 -7.34
CA PHE A 51 -11.28 -3.63 -6.45
C PHE A 51 -9.91 -4.21 -6.85
N GLY A 52 -9.13 -3.50 -7.65
CA GLY A 52 -7.76 -3.87 -7.99
C GLY A 52 -6.77 -3.01 -7.20
N TYR A 53 -5.70 -3.62 -6.68
CA TYR A 53 -4.62 -2.93 -6.00
C TYR A 53 -3.33 -3.26 -6.69
N ASP A 54 -2.63 -2.24 -7.10
CA ASP A 54 -1.42 -2.38 -7.87
C ASP A 54 -0.26 -1.71 -7.17
N PHE A 55 0.92 -2.26 -7.42
CA PHE A 55 2.16 -1.57 -7.14
C PHE A 55 2.92 -1.35 -8.45
N TYR A 56 3.17 -0.10 -8.77
CA TYR A 56 4.18 0.28 -9.74
C TYR A 56 5.54 0.28 -9.05
N VAL A 57 6.56 -0.22 -9.72
CA VAL A 57 7.93 -0.25 -9.24
C VAL A 57 8.86 0.19 -10.35
N SER A 58 9.67 1.22 -10.12
CA SER A 58 10.68 1.66 -11.08
C SER A 58 11.73 0.57 -11.32
N GLY A 59 12.31 0.52 -12.52
CA GLY A 59 13.28 -0.52 -12.91
C GLY A 59 14.45 -0.62 -11.94
N GLU A 60 14.96 0.50 -11.47
CA GLU A 60 16.04 0.55 -10.48
C GLU A 60 15.70 -0.12 -9.15
N PHE A 61 14.43 -0.10 -8.76
CA PHE A 61 13.94 -0.69 -7.52
C PHE A 61 13.57 -2.16 -7.62
N LEU A 62 13.40 -2.71 -8.83
CA LEU A 62 13.05 -4.11 -9.04
C LEU A 62 14.04 -5.08 -8.39
N LYS A 63 15.32 -4.75 -8.36
CA LYS A 63 16.38 -5.55 -7.72
C LYS A 63 16.21 -5.71 -6.20
N TYR A 64 15.43 -4.83 -5.56
CA TYR A 64 15.16 -4.88 -4.13
C TYR A 64 13.85 -5.60 -3.79
N VAL A 65 13.05 -5.96 -4.80
CA VAL A 65 11.77 -6.63 -4.58
C VAL A 65 12.01 -8.03 -4.00
N LYS A 66 11.43 -8.29 -2.83
CA LYS A 66 11.46 -9.59 -2.15
C LYS A 66 10.23 -10.42 -2.45
N GLY A 67 9.08 -9.78 -2.58
CA GLY A 67 7.84 -10.44 -2.90
C GLY A 67 6.64 -9.50 -2.92
N PHE A 68 5.57 -10.00 -3.53
CA PHE A 68 4.24 -9.40 -3.58
C PHE A 68 3.24 -10.46 -3.13
N LYS A 69 2.31 -10.10 -2.26
CA LYS A 69 1.28 -11.00 -1.72
C LYS A 69 -0.07 -10.29 -1.74
N ILE A 70 -1.03 -10.91 -2.36
CA ILE A 70 -2.44 -10.53 -2.30
C ILE A 70 -3.01 -11.19 -1.04
N ILE A 71 -3.60 -10.40 -0.14
CA ILE A 71 -4.25 -10.89 1.07
C ILE A 71 -5.73 -11.15 0.78
N ASN A 72 -6.40 -10.16 0.23
CA ASN A 72 -7.78 -10.23 -0.24
C ASN A 72 -8.03 -9.12 -1.28
N GLU A 73 -9.29 -8.89 -1.62
CA GLU A 73 -9.73 -7.85 -2.56
C GLU A 73 -9.48 -6.40 -2.08
N ARG A 74 -9.03 -6.17 -0.83
CA ARG A 74 -8.85 -4.85 -0.22
C ARG A 74 -7.47 -4.63 0.41
N ILE A 75 -6.64 -5.66 0.47
CA ILE A 75 -5.32 -5.61 1.09
C ILE A 75 -4.32 -6.35 0.24
N SER A 76 -3.24 -5.67 -0.12
CA SER A 76 -2.06 -6.28 -0.72
C SER A 76 -0.79 -5.85 0.00
N CYS A 77 0.22 -6.70 -0.02
CA CYS A 77 1.50 -6.48 0.62
C CYS A 77 2.62 -6.58 -0.40
N PHE A 78 3.49 -5.59 -0.40
CA PHE A 78 4.68 -5.51 -1.23
C PHE A 78 5.91 -5.42 -0.35
N ARG A 79 6.87 -6.33 -0.53
CA ARG A 79 8.03 -6.44 0.35
C ARG A 79 9.33 -6.12 -0.37
N LEU A 80 10.08 -5.19 0.20
CA LEU A 80 11.41 -4.78 -0.24
C LEU A 80 12.48 -5.30 0.71
N LYS A 81 13.65 -5.63 0.17
CA LYS A 81 14.81 -6.07 0.95
C LYS A 81 15.66 -4.85 1.32
N ALA A 82 15.81 -4.59 2.59
CA ALA A 82 16.74 -3.62 3.12
C ALA A 82 17.98 -4.31 3.75
N LYS A 83 18.98 -3.53 4.16
CA LYS A 83 20.28 -4.06 4.58
C LYS A 83 20.17 -4.98 5.80
N TRP A 84 19.43 -4.55 6.83
CA TRP A 84 19.34 -5.29 8.12
C TRP A 84 17.97 -5.90 8.38
N PHE A 85 16.94 -5.42 7.70
CA PHE A 85 15.55 -5.83 7.84
C PHE A 85 14.84 -5.69 6.49
N SER A 86 13.61 -6.14 6.37
CA SER A 86 12.80 -5.89 5.17
C SER A 86 11.89 -4.69 5.41
N CYS A 87 11.43 -4.08 4.32
CA CYS A 87 10.38 -3.06 4.35
C CYS A 87 9.14 -3.64 3.68
N THR A 88 8.03 -3.67 4.41
CA THR A 88 6.74 -4.15 3.90
C THR A 88 5.80 -2.97 3.74
N LEU A 89 5.42 -2.71 2.49
CA LEU A 89 4.36 -1.77 2.12
C LEU A 89 3.04 -2.54 2.11
N ILE A 90 2.05 -2.05 2.80
CA ILE A 90 0.71 -2.63 2.85
C ILE A 90 -0.23 -1.61 2.22
N ASN A 91 -0.84 -1.97 1.09
CA ASN A 91 -1.82 -1.14 0.40
C ASN A 91 -3.22 -1.55 0.82
N ILE A 92 -4.03 -0.58 1.27
CA ILE A 92 -5.37 -0.82 1.81
C ILE A 92 -6.35 0.22 1.27
N HIS A 93 -7.52 -0.27 0.89
CA HIS A 93 -8.65 0.56 0.52
C HIS A 93 -9.87 0.21 1.37
N ALA A 94 -10.36 1.16 2.15
CA ALA A 94 -11.60 1.00 2.89
C ALA A 94 -12.81 1.30 1.99
N SER A 95 -13.93 0.61 2.23
CA SER A 95 -15.18 0.89 1.52
C SER A 95 -15.68 2.31 1.79
N THR A 96 -16.12 3.00 0.74
CA THR A 96 -16.82 4.30 0.84
C THR A 96 -18.20 4.18 1.48
N ASN A 97 -18.83 3.00 1.45
CA ASN A 97 -20.15 2.80 1.99
C ASN A 97 -20.15 2.91 3.53
N GLU A 98 -20.61 4.03 4.03
CA GLU A 98 -20.77 4.34 5.46
C GLU A 98 -21.70 3.37 6.21
N LYS A 99 -22.55 2.63 5.49
CA LYS A 99 -23.62 1.80 6.06
C LYS A 99 -23.16 0.53 6.77
N ASN A 100 -21.92 0.06 6.61
CA ASN A 100 -21.49 -1.21 7.20
C ASN A 100 -20.28 -1.03 8.14
N GLY A 101 -20.51 -0.57 9.34
CA GLY A 101 -19.50 -0.56 10.41
C GLY A 101 -18.92 -1.97 10.71
N ARG A 102 -19.56 -3.05 10.25
CA ARG A 102 -19.08 -4.43 10.29
C ARG A 102 -17.91 -4.65 9.33
N ASP A 103 -18.00 -4.14 8.09
CA ASP A 103 -16.95 -4.33 7.07
C ASP A 103 -15.63 -3.64 7.45
N LYS A 104 -15.72 -2.44 8.04
CA LYS A 104 -14.53 -1.72 8.52
C LYS A 104 -13.87 -2.44 9.70
N ARG A 105 -14.64 -2.98 10.65
CA ARG A 105 -14.09 -3.77 11.78
C ARG A 105 -13.42 -5.05 11.29
N TRP A 106 -14.04 -5.76 10.38
CA TRP A 106 -13.47 -6.96 9.76
C TRP A 106 -12.15 -6.64 9.04
N LEU A 107 -12.11 -5.55 8.26
CA LEU A 107 -10.90 -5.10 7.54
C LEU A 107 -9.76 -4.78 8.52
N LEU A 108 -10.04 -4.08 9.62
CA LEU A 108 -9.08 -3.79 10.68
C LEU A 108 -8.56 -5.06 11.37
N GLN A 109 -9.44 -6.02 11.63
CA GLN A 109 -9.06 -7.31 12.23
C GLN A 109 -8.16 -8.10 11.28
N LEU A 110 -8.50 -8.17 10.00
CA LEU A 110 -7.69 -8.83 8.98
C LEU A 110 -6.33 -8.16 8.82
N LEU A 111 -6.31 -6.83 8.81
CA LEU A 111 -5.06 -6.06 8.78
C LEU A 111 -4.18 -6.38 9.99
N LYS A 112 -4.75 -6.42 11.19
CA LYS A 112 -4.03 -6.77 12.44
C LYS A 112 -3.41 -8.16 12.34
N GLN A 113 -4.15 -9.15 11.87
CA GLN A 113 -3.64 -10.52 11.68
C GLN A 113 -2.43 -10.53 10.73
N ASN A 114 -2.50 -9.79 9.62
CA ASN A 114 -1.40 -9.72 8.65
C ASN A 114 -0.20 -8.94 9.18
N ILE A 115 -0.40 -7.84 9.91
CA ILE A 115 0.68 -7.08 10.55
C ILE A 115 1.44 -7.95 11.55
N ASN A 116 0.75 -8.81 12.30
CA ASN A 116 1.35 -9.70 13.28
C ASN A 116 2.20 -10.82 12.65
N GLN A 117 1.93 -11.18 11.39
CA GLN A 117 2.76 -12.14 10.63
C GLN A 117 4.05 -11.52 10.08
N ILE A 118 4.16 -10.20 10.06
CA ILE A 118 5.38 -9.50 9.62
C ILE A 118 6.34 -9.45 10.80
N ALA A 119 7.59 -9.85 10.56
CA ALA A 119 8.63 -9.84 11.59
C ALA A 119 8.68 -8.48 12.32
N GLY A 120 8.84 -8.52 13.64
CA GLY A 120 8.88 -7.30 14.47
C GLY A 120 10.04 -6.35 14.12
N SER A 121 11.12 -6.90 13.56
CA SER A 121 12.27 -6.14 13.07
C SER A 121 11.98 -5.40 11.76
N ASP A 122 11.01 -5.85 10.96
CA ASP A 122 10.73 -5.27 9.65
C ASP A 122 10.01 -3.93 9.77
N ILE A 123 10.30 -3.05 8.84
CA ILE A 123 9.58 -1.78 8.68
C ILE A 123 8.21 -2.09 8.09
N LYS A 124 7.16 -1.56 8.72
CA LYS A 124 5.80 -1.64 8.21
C LYS A 124 5.35 -0.24 7.83
N ILE A 125 4.98 -0.07 6.56
CA ILE A 125 4.40 1.15 6.01
C ILE A 125 3.04 0.79 5.45
N ILE A 126 1.99 1.42 5.96
CA ILE A 126 0.63 1.18 5.51
C ILE A 126 0.17 2.41 4.73
N LEU A 127 -0.17 2.19 3.49
CA LEU A 127 -0.70 3.17 2.55
C LEU A 127 -2.21 2.95 2.51
N TRP A 128 -2.95 3.87 3.13
CA TRP A 128 -4.35 3.65 3.42
C TRP A 128 -5.24 4.74 2.85
N ASP A 129 -6.10 4.33 1.93
CA ASP A 129 -7.29 5.10 1.61
C ASP A 129 -8.37 4.78 2.64
N PHE A 130 -8.56 5.68 3.58
CA PHE A 130 -9.49 5.50 4.67
C PHE A 130 -10.91 5.92 4.31
N ASN A 131 -11.06 6.62 3.16
CA ASN A 131 -12.33 7.24 2.77
C ASN A 131 -13.00 8.01 3.92
N THR A 132 -12.20 8.70 4.74
CA THR A 132 -12.63 9.37 5.96
C THR A 132 -11.79 10.61 6.18
N LYS A 133 -12.43 11.68 6.53
CA LYS A 133 -11.78 12.92 6.98
C LYS A 133 -11.08 12.64 8.29
N VAL A 134 -9.80 12.95 8.39
CA VAL A 134 -9.09 13.09 9.66
C VAL A 134 -8.90 14.58 9.87
N GLY A 135 -9.65 15.15 10.77
CA GLY A 135 -9.59 16.57 11.09
C GLY A 135 -8.26 16.94 11.77
N ASN A 136 -7.79 18.17 11.53
CA ASN A 136 -6.65 18.77 12.24
C ASN A 136 -7.09 19.27 13.63
N GLY A 137 -7.61 18.42 14.50
CA GLY A 137 -7.78 18.71 15.93
C GLY A 137 -8.46 20.01 16.39
N ASN A 138 -8.77 20.96 15.49
CA ASN A 138 -9.30 22.29 15.78
C ASN A 138 -10.75 22.50 15.34
N GLU A 139 -11.40 21.52 14.72
CA GLU A 139 -12.80 21.64 14.33
C GLU A 139 -13.69 20.83 15.26
N SER A 140 -14.77 21.47 15.67
CA SER A 140 -15.74 21.06 16.67
C SER A 140 -16.16 19.58 16.64
N LEU A 141 -16.15 18.97 17.80
CA LEU A 141 -16.42 17.59 18.21
C LEU A 141 -17.84 17.04 17.88
N HIS A 142 -18.54 17.53 16.87
CA HIS A 142 -19.97 17.20 16.69
C HIS A 142 -20.37 16.46 15.42
N ASP A 143 -19.42 16.07 14.56
CA ASP A 143 -19.76 15.33 13.34
C ASP A 143 -19.45 13.83 13.47
N GLU A 144 -20.26 12.98 12.80
CA GLU A 144 -20.08 11.51 12.69
C GLU A 144 -18.71 11.09 12.11
N THR A 145 -17.97 12.02 11.52
CA THR A 145 -16.58 11.91 11.07
C THR A 145 -15.62 11.46 12.17
N ASN A 146 -15.89 11.84 13.41
CA ASN A 146 -15.05 11.52 14.57
C ASN A 146 -14.97 10.01 14.90
N ASN A 147 -15.99 9.23 14.54
CA ASN A 147 -16.02 7.80 14.82
C ASN A 147 -14.97 6.97 14.04
N ASN A 148 -14.62 7.39 12.84
CA ASN A 148 -13.64 6.68 12.02
C ASN A 148 -12.21 7.05 12.40
N GLU A 149 -11.97 8.30 12.76
CA GLU A 149 -10.70 8.74 13.33
C GLU A 149 -10.39 8.01 14.64
N ILE A 150 -11.37 7.94 15.55
CA ILE A 150 -11.25 7.17 16.79
C ILE A 150 -10.92 5.71 16.51
N LYS A 151 -11.59 5.06 15.55
CA LYS A 151 -11.29 3.67 15.16
C LYS A 151 -9.87 3.51 14.60
N MET A 152 -9.40 4.49 13.80
CA MET A 152 -8.03 4.48 13.30
C MET A 152 -7.04 4.61 14.46
N ILE A 153 -7.24 5.54 15.39
CA ILE A 153 -6.37 5.73 16.55
C ILE A 153 -6.37 4.48 17.45
N GLN A 154 -7.54 3.90 17.72
CA GLN A 154 -7.69 2.65 18.47
C GLN A 154 -6.99 1.47 17.80
N PHE A 155 -6.84 1.48 16.49
CA PHE A 155 -6.07 0.49 15.76
C PHE A 155 -4.56 0.80 15.80
N VAL A 156 -4.17 2.03 15.56
CA VAL A 156 -2.78 2.46 15.37
C VAL A 156 -1.95 2.28 16.64
N ILE A 157 -2.45 2.76 17.78
CA ILE A 157 -1.70 2.77 19.04
C ILE A 157 -1.33 1.35 19.51
N PRO A 158 -2.28 0.40 19.66
CA PRO A 158 -1.98 -0.94 20.15
C PRO A 158 -1.10 -1.77 19.20
N ASN A 159 -1.05 -1.40 17.90
CA ASN A 159 -0.22 -2.10 16.91
C ASN A 159 1.17 -1.47 16.74
N GLY A 160 1.57 -0.53 17.61
CA GLY A 160 2.88 0.13 17.55
C GLY A 160 3.11 0.94 16.28
N LEU A 161 2.05 1.50 15.72
CA LEU A 161 2.05 2.32 14.52
C LEU A 161 1.92 3.80 14.86
N ASN A 162 2.16 4.65 13.88
CA ASN A 162 2.07 6.10 13.97
C ASN A 162 1.44 6.65 12.69
N VAL A 163 0.49 7.58 12.80
CA VAL A 163 -0.14 8.26 11.64
C VAL A 163 0.79 9.38 11.18
N ARG A 164 1.73 9.04 10.31
CA ARG A 164 2.79 9.97 9.95
C ARG A 164 2.31 11.11 9.08
N SER A 165 1.29 10.90 8.26
CA SER A 165 0.69 11.91 7.38
C SER A 165 0.11 13.13 8.11
N THR A 166 -0.28 12.99 9.39
CA THR A 166 -0.81 14.10 10.20
C THR A 166 0.25 14.79 11.05
N MET A 167 1.44 14.18 11.20
CA MET A 167 2.48 14.65 12.11
C MET A 167 3.57 15.50 11.45
N ILE A 168 3.66 15.49 10.13
CA ILE A 168 4.61 16.33 9.40
C ILE A 168 3.91 17.66 9.08
N PRO A 169 4.42 18.80 9.60
CA PRO A 169 3.77 20.07 9.36
C PRO A 169 3.93 20.50 7.91
N HIS A 170 2.82 20.77 7.26
CA HIS A 170 2.72 21.34 5.92
C HIS A 170 1.57 22.33 5.86
N LYS A 171 1.61 23.21 4.85
CA LYS A 171 0.45 24.02 4.47
C LYS A 171 -0.69 23.08 4.06
N ASP A 172 -1.93 23.47 4.27
CA ASP A 172 -3.09 22.63 4.02
C ASP A 172 -3.18 22.14 2.58
N ILE A 173 -2.79 22.99 1.62
CA ILE A 173 -2.70 22.62 0.20
C ILE A 173 -1.84 21.38 -0.09
N HIS A 174 -0.93 21.00 0.80
CA HIS A 174 -0.08 19.81 0.69
C HIS A 174 -0.60 18.60 1.46
N LYS A 175 -1.73 18.76 2.16
CA LYS A 175 -2.42 17.70 2.90
C LYS A 175 -3.64 17.20 2.14
N GLU A 176 -4.17 18.00 1.24
CA GLU A 176 -5.38 17.74 0.47
C GLU A 176 -5.15 16.60 -0.52
N THR A 177 -5.82 15.49 -0.31
CA THR A 177 -5.68 14.30 -1.16
C THR A 177 -6.90 13.99 -2.01
N TRP A 178 -8.04 14.66 -1.76
CA TRP A 178 -9.27 14.47 -2.51
C TRP A 178 -10.08 15.77 -2.62
N TYR A 179 -10.75 15.95 -3.75
CA TYR A 179 -11.64 17.07 -4.04
C TYR A 179 -13.03 16.56 -4.40
N SER A 180 -14.06 17.23 -3.89
CA SER A 180 -15.41 16.97 -4.36
C SER A 180 -15.60 17.42 -5.81
N ALA A 181 -16.54 16.79 -6.54
CA ALA A 181 -16.81 17.10 -7.94
C ALA A 181 -17.18 18.58 -8.19
N ASP A 182 -17.75 19.26 -7.19
CA ASP A 182 -18.07 20.70 -7.24
C ASP A 182 -16.89 21.59 -6.84
N GLY A 183 -15.73 21.01 -6.48
CA GLY A 183 -14.52 21.72 -6.06
C GLY A 183 -14.60 22.44 -4.72
N ARG A 184 -15.74 22.36 -4.01
CA ARG A 184 -15.97 23.11 -2.77
C ARG A 184 -15.42 22.42 -1.53
N THR A 185 -15.37 21.10 -1.55
CA THR A 185 -14.90 20.31 -0.41
C THR A 185 -13.56 19.66 -0.73
N VAL A 186 -12.63 19.81 0.18
CA VAL A 186 -11.28 19.24 0.08
C VAL A 186 -10.97 18.47 1.35
N ASN A 187 -10.44 17.24 1.21
CA ASN A 187 -10.17 16.37 2.36
C ASN A 187 -8.82 15.66 2.25
N GLN A 188 -8.26 15.33 3.40
CA GLN A 188 -7.19 14.36 3.51
C GLN A 188 -7.79 12.99 3.83
N ILE A 189 -7.94 12.12 2.83
CA ILE A 189 -8.48 10.77 2.99
C ILE A 189 -7.40 9.69 2.92
N TYR A 190 -6.24 10.02 2.34
CA TYR A 190 -5.08 9.12 2.31
C TYR A 190 -4.20 9.33 3.55
N HIS A 191 -3.96 8.24 4.25
CA HIS A 191 -3.12 8.23 5.44
C HIS A 191 -1.95 7.26 5.30
N VAL A 192 -0.81 7.69 5.84
CA VAL A 192 0.42 6.89 5.91
C VAL A 192 0.67 6.52 7.35
N LEU A 193 0.59 5.22 7.63
CA LEU A 193 0.94 4.68 8.94
C LEU A 193 2.32 4.02 8.85
N ILE A 194 3.13 4.20 9.88
CA ILE A 194 4.46 3.59 9.94
C ILE A 194 4.72 3.01 11.33
N SER A 195 5.53 1.96 11.41
CA SER A 195 6.00 1.44 12.69
C SER A 195 6.68 2.54 13.50
N ASN A 196 6.31 2.72 14.77
CA ASN A 196 6.82 3.78 15.66
C ASN A 196 8.35 3.83 15.71
N ARG A 197 9.00 2.67 15.71
CA ARG A 197 10.47 2.53 15.71
C ARG A 197 11.13 3.25 14.52
N PHE A 198 10.43 3.34 13.38
CA PHE A 198 10.97 3.87 12.13
C PHE A 198 10.37 5.21 11.72
N ARG A 199 9.64 5.89 12.62
CA ARG A 199 8.98 7.17 12.32
C ARG A 199 9.93 8.25 11.82
N SER A 200 11.17 8.30 12.33
CA SER A 200 12.18 9.26 11.91
C SER A 200 12.76 9.01 10.52
N ALA A 201 12.56 7.82 9.96
CA ALA A 201 12.97 7.51 8.59
C ALA A 201 12.07 8.17 7.54
N THR A 202 10.85 8.57 7.90
CA THR A 202 9.97 9.38 7.05
C THR A 202 10.33 10.84 7.21
N THR A 203 10.90 11.43 6.16
CA THR A 203 11.39 12.81 6.18
C THR A 203 10.37 13.81 5.64
N ASP A 204 9.46 13.34 4.77
CA ASP A 204 8.44 14.18 4.16
C ASP A 204 7.22 13.36 3.72
N ILE A 205 6.01 13.93 3.83
CA ILE A 205 4.77 13.41 3.26
C ILE A 205 3.94 14.59 2.80
N ARG A 206 3.70 14.69 1.51
CA ARG A 206 2.88 15.75 0.92
C ARG A 206 2.05 15.27 -0.25
N ALA A 207 0.86 15.83 -0.43
CA ALA A 207 0.08 15.67 -1.63
C ALA A 207 0.68 16.52 -2.77
N LEU A 208 0.88 15.92 -3.94
CA LEU A 208 1.33 16.60 -5.14
C LEU A 208 0.10 17.00 -5.96
N ARG A 209 0.01 18.29 -6.27
CA ARG A 209 -0.92 18.86 -7.24
C ARG A 209 -0.18 18.97 -8.56
N GLY A 210 -0.70 18.45 -9.61
CA GLY A 210 -0.08 18.66 -10.93
C GLY A 210 0.02 17.44 -11.82
N PRO A 211 0.25 16.21 -11.31
CA PRO A 211 0.09 15.04 -12.16
C PRO A 211 -1.35 14.95 -12.64
N ASP A 212 -1.54 15.10 -13.95
CA ASP A 212 -2.86 14.88 -14.56
C ASP A 212 -3.11 13.37 -14.64
N THR A 213 -3.69 12.86 -13.57
CA THR A 213 -4.07 11.44 -13.48
C THR A 213 -5.50 11.20 -13.95
N GLY A 214 -6.22 12.26 -14.37
CA GLY A 214 -7.65 12.19 -14.67
C GLY A 214 -8.51 11.78 -13.47
N SER A 215 -8.01 11.99 -12.25
CA SER A 215 -8.62 11.61 -10.97
C SER A 215 -8.92 12.86 -10.14
N ASP A 216 -9.98 12.80 -9.34
CA ASP A 216 -10.31 13.78 -8.30
C ASP A 216 -9.40 13.64 -7.05
N HIS A 217 -8.39 12.77 -7.13
CA HIS A 217 -7.42 12.52 -6.08
C HIS A 217 -6.04 13.09 -6.41
N ASN A 218 -5.41 13.74 -5.42
CA ASN A 218 -4.00 14.12 -5.48
C ASN A 218 -3.10 12.94 -5.05
N LEU A 219 -1.92 12.86 -5.65
CA LEU A 219 -0.94 11.82 -5.38
C LEU A 219 -0.12 12.13 -4.12
N PRO A 220 -0.24 11.39 -2.99
CA PRO A 220 0.60 11.59 -1.84
C PRO A 220 2.02 11.05 -2.10
N LYS A 221 3.03 11.90 -1.98
CA LYS A 221 4.45 11.53 -2.05
C LYS A 221 5.03 11.38 -0.66
N ILE A 222 5.72 10.25 -0.42
CA ILE A 222 6.38 9.93 0.83
C ILE A 222 7.87 9.84 0.58
N ASN A 223 8.66 10.65 1.27
CA ASN A 223 10.11 10.53 1.27
C ASN A 223 10.56 9.69 2.47
N PHE A 224 11.06 8.49 2.18
CA PHE A 224 11.45 7.51 3.18
C PHE A 224 12.91 7.11 3.03
N LYS A 225 13.72 7.32 4.08
CA LYS A 225 15.14 6.98 4.09
C LYS A 225 15.37 5.59 4.66
N VAL A 226 15.75 4.65 3.81
CA VAL A 226 16.13 3.30 4.19
C VAL A 226 17.32 2.82 3.36
N LYS A 227 18.25 2.10 4.00
CA LYS A 227 19.38 1.51 3.28
C LYS A 227 18.95 0.18 2.68
N LEU A 228 18.70 0.16 1.39
CA LEU A 228 18.35 -1.05 0.66
C LEU A 228 19.58 -1.93 0.43
N MET A 229 19.35 -3.23 0.24
CA MET A 229 20.40 -4.21 0.00
C MET A 229 20.22 -4.86 -1.37
N VAL A 230 21.20 -4.69 -2.24
CA VAL A 230 21.26 -5.44 -3.50
C VAL A 230 21.57 -6.90 -3.17
N LYS A 231 20.85 -7.83 -3.78
CA LYS A 231 21.20 -9.25 -3.74
C LYS A 231 22.47 -9.43 -4.59
N THR A 232 23.65 -9.43 -3.99
CA THR A 232 24.86 -9.83 -4.69
C THR A 232 24.79 -11.34 -4.95
N GLY A 233 24.70 -11.72 -6.21
CA GLY A 233 24.94 -13.07 -6.70
C GLY A 233 23.90 -14.12 -6.29
N ASN A 234 22.85 -14.20 -7.07
CA ASN A 234 22.37 -15.45 -7.65
C ASN A 234 21.54 -15.05 -8.87
N LYS A 235 21.92 -15.52 -10.05
CA LYS A 235 21.08 -15.45 -11.23
C LYS A 235 19.70 -15.90 -10.84
N TYR A 236 18.74 -15.01 -10.98
CA TYR A 236 17.34 -15.30 -10.75
C TYR A 236 17.00 -16.48 -11.65
N ASN A 237 16.93 -17.67 -11.07
CA ASN A 237 16.42 -18.82 -11.78
C ASN A 237 14.95 -18.54 -12.02
N GLU A 238 14.59 -18.16 -13.23
CA GLU A 238 13.24 -17.89 -13.72
C GLU A 238 12.25 -19.05 -13.54
N LYS A 239 12.72 -20.17 -13.00
CA LYS A 239 11.97 -21.44 -12.86
C LYS A 239 11.18 -21.60 -11.57
N ARG A 240 11.04 -20.58 -10.72
CA ARG A 240 10.13 -20.66 -9.58
C ARG A 240 9.07 -19.57 -9.66
N ASN A 241 8.16 -19.69 -10.63
CA ASN A 241 6.85 -19.07 -10.57
C ASN A 241 6.15 -19.59 -9.32
N MET A 242 6.07 -18.78 -8.26
CA MET A 242 5.36 -19.15 -7.02
C MET A 242 3.88 -19.46 -7.28
N VAL A 243 3.28 -18.95 -8.37
CA VAL A 243 1.92 -19.27 -8.80
C VAL A 243 1.79 -20.74 -9.17
N ASN A 244 2.80 -21.36 -9.79
CA ASN A 244 2.75 -22.79 -10.16
C ASN A 244 2.95 -23.75 -8.98
N ILE A 245 3.50 -23.28 -7.86
CA ILE A 245 3.71 -24.13 -6.66
C ILE A 245 2.37 -24.43 -5.99
N PHE A 246 1.41 -23.50 -6.02
CA PHE A 246 0.10 -23.70 -5.42
C PHE A 246 -0.90 -24.41 -6.32
N GLN A 247 -0.65 -24.56 -7.62
CA GLN A 247 -1.51 -25.29 -8.55
C GLN A 247 -1.18 -26.78 -8.65
N ASN A 248 -0.02 -27.23 -8.15
CA ASN A 248 0.38 -28.64 -8.19
C ASN A 248 0.09 -29.32 -6.84
N PRO A 249 -0.86 -30.32 -6.79
CA PRO A 249 -1.25 -30.99 -5.54
C PRO A 249 -0.07 -31.69 -4.84
N LYS A 250 0.90 -32.18 -5.61
CA LYS A 250 2.10 -32.86 -5.08
C LYS A 250 3.00 -31.94 -4.26
N TRP A 251 3.17 -30.69 -4.67
CA TRP A 251 3.93 -29.69 -3.93
C TRP A 251 3.22 -29.18 -2.68
N LYS A 252 1.88 -29.20 -2.68
CA LYS A 252 1.08 -28.87 -1.50
C LYS A 252 1.28 -29.89 -0.38
N GLN A 253 1.34 -31.17 -0.71
CA GLN A 253 1.59 -32.25 0.26
C GLN A 253 3.02 -32.23 0.80
N GLU A 254 4.03 -32.09 -0.06
CA GLU A 254 5.43 -32.01 0.39
C GLU A 254 5.71 -30.79 1.26
N TYR A 255 5.05 -29.66 1.00
CA TYR A 255 5.19 -28.46 1.80
C TYR A 255 4.53 -28.62 3.17
N ALA A 256 3.35 -29.26 3.22
CA ALA A 256 2.66 -29.57 4.47
C ALA A 256 3.50 -30.55 5.35
N ILE A 257 4.10 -31.57 4.75
CA ILE A 257 4.97 -32.54 5.44
C ILE A 257 6.24 -31.85 5.99
N LYS A 258 6.85 -30.94 5.21
CA LYS A 258 8.05 -30.20 5.67
C LYS A 258 7.76 -29.18 6.78
N ILE A 259 6.54 -28.67 6.87
CA ILE A 259 6.15 -27.79 7.98
C ILE A 259 5.88 -28.60 9.23
N ASN A 260 5.14 -29.72 9.13
CA ASN A 260 4.82 -30.57 10.29
C ASN A 260 6.04 -31.28 10.91
N ASN A 261 7.14 -31.41 10.16
CA ASN A 261 8.39 -32.00 10.65
C ASN A 261 9.39 -30.98 11.21
N LYS A 262 9.01 -29.70 11.34
CA LYS A 262 9.86 -28.61 11.86
C LYS A 262 9.36 -28.01 13.18
N PHE A 263 8.30 -28.58 13.77
CA PHE A 263 7.82 -28.24 15.10
C PHE A 263 7.70 -29.48 15.95
#